data_2d1f04e5b0a6c6326dc911000805c9e6
#
_entry.id   2d1f04e5b0a6c6326dc911000805c9e6
#
_cell.length_a   1.000
_cell.length_b   1.000
_cell.length_c   1.000
_cell.angle_alpha   90.00
_cell.angle_beta   90.00
_cell.angle_gamma   90.00
#
_symmetry.space_group_name_H-M   'P 1'
#
loop_
_entity.id
_entity.type
_entity.pdbx_description
1 polymer ?
#
loop_
_entity_poly.entity_id
_entity_poly.type
_entity_poly.pdbx_seq_one_letter_code
_entity_poly.pdbx_strand_id
1 'polypeptide(L)'
;MLIIGSMVKIMPGFSKGPVPGLPNFQGELEVERHMAKLAKKNRAASDGPFFVGCGAYKHHIPASVDHSIQRAEFLTTYTPYQPEIAQGTLQTMFEFQTQVAALTGMDVANASMYDGASGAAEAVTMARRVTGKSHVVVSAGLHPEYVETIRTYLRNIDDGVDHLAIVPLGADGRTDQGLLEKALRDDTALV
;
A
#
# COMPACT_ATOMS: atom_id res chain seq x y z
N MET A 1 -15.70 -31.70 -13.71
CA MET A 1 -15.45 -31.85 -15.17
C MET A 1 -16.69 -31.56 -16.04
N LEU A 2 -17.91 -31.73 -15.55
CA LEU A 2 -19.16 -31.51 -16.31
C LEU A 2 -19.54 -29.99 -16.43
N ILE A 3 -19.14 -29.13 -15.51
CA ILE A 3 -19.51 -27.70 -15.50
C ILE A 3 -18.73 -26.90 -16.56
N ILE A 4 -17.46 -27.22 -16.79
CA ILE A 4 -16.62 -26.52 -17.78
C ILE A 4 -17.08 -26.85 -19.22
N GLY A 5 -17.52 -28.08 -19.46
CA GLY A 5 -18.02 -28.51 -20.77
C GLY A 5 -19.33 -27.83 -21.18
N SER A 6 -20.19 -27.45 -20.22
CA SER A 6 -21.44 -26.74 -20.48
C SER A 6 -21.26 -25.23 -20.64
N MET A 7 -20.32 -24.63 -19.92
CA MET A 7 -19.98 -23.20 -20.09
C MET A 7 -19.37 -22.88 -21.45
N VAL A 8 -18.55 -23.78 -21.98
CA VAL A 8 -17.96 -23.61 -23.34
C VAL A 8 -19.03 -23.64 -24.45
N LYS A 9 -20.18 -24.27 -24.20
CA LYS A 9 -21.31 -24.28 -25.14
C LYS A 9 -22.11 -22.98 -25.14
N ILE A 10 -22.05 -22.20 -24.06
CA ILE A 10 -22.86 -21.00 -23.84
C ILE A 10 -22.17 -19.71 -24.35
N MET A 11 -20.87 -19.75 -24.63
CA MET A 11 -20.12 -18.59 -25.14
C MET A 11 -19.79 -18.79 -26.65
N PRO A 12 -20.58 -18.22 -27.55
CA PRO A 12 -20.25 -18.21 -28.97
C PRO A 12 -18.93 -17.46 -29.19
N GLY A 13 -17.96 -18.08 -29.81
CA GLY A 13 -16.66 -17.45 -30.07
C GLY A 13 -15.51 -17.89 -29.14
N PHE A 14 -15.77 -18.73 -28.15
CA PHE A 14 -14.70 -19.33 -27.37
C PHE A 14 -13.94 -20.38 -28.18
N SER A 15 -12.69 -20.10 -28.49
CA SER A 15 -11.85 -21.07 -29.22
C SER A 15 -11.59 -22.30 -28.36
N LYS A 16 -11.91 -23.49 -28.93
CA LYS A 16 -11.58 -24.79 -28.32
C LYS A 16 -10.14 -25.23 -28.61
N GLY A 17 -9.44 -24.47 -29.42
CA GLY A 17 -8.07 -24.78 -29.84
C GLY A 17 -7.02 -24.01 -29.05
N PRO A 18 -5.74 -24.30 -29.27
CA PRO A 18 -4.65 -23.54 -28.66
C PRO A 18 -4.74 -22.08 -29.02
N VAL A 19 -4.52 -21.20 -28.03
CA VAL A 19 -4.45 -19.75 -28.26
C VAL A 19 -3.12 -19.45 -28.94
N PRO A 20 -3.10 -18.76 -30.10
CA PRO A 20 -1.85 -18.44 -30.78
C PRO A 20 -0.91 -17.65 -29.85
N GLY A 21 0.34 -18.07 -29.78
CA GLY A 21 1.36 -17.42 -28.94
C GLY A 21 1.38 -17.85 -27.48
N LEU A 22 0.42 -18.68 -27.03
CA LEU A 22 0.47 -19.30 -25.71
C LEU A 22 0.87 -20.78 -25.83
N PRO A 23 1.71 -21.27 -24.89
CA PRO A 23 2.04 -22.70 -24.86
C PRO A 23 0.80 -23.55 -24.56
N ASN A 24 0.76 -24.72 -25.10
CA ASN A 24 -0.26 -25.73 -24.76
C ASN A 24 -0.10 -26.15 -23.29
N PHE A 25 -1.13 -26.84 -22.79
CA PHE A 25 -1.11 -27.43 -21.45
C PHE A 25 0.19 -28.22 -21.21
N GLN A 26 0.80 -27.91 -20.07
CA GLN A 26 1.99 -28.58 -19.55
C GLN A 26 1.71 -29.08 -18.13
N GLY A 27 2.45 -30.09 -17.68
CA GLY A 27 2.37 -30.57 -16.31
C GLY A 27 2.92 -29.55 -15.31
N GLU A 28 2.55 -29.69 -14.05
CA GLU A 28 2.97 -28.81 -12.95
C GLU A 28 4.49 -28.62 -12.88
N LEU A 29 5.24 -29.74 -12.97
CA LEU A 29 6.71 -29.71 -12.92
C LEU A 29 7.33 -28.88 -14.06
N GLU A 30 6.76 -28.94 -15.24
CA GLU A 30 7.26 -28.19 -16.41
C GLU A 30 6.97 -26.70 -16.24
N VAL A 31 5.77 -26.35 -15.75
CA VAL A 31 5.38 -24.97 -15.45
C VAL A 31 6.27 -24.39 -14.34
N GLU A 32 6.48 -25.15 -13.26
CA GLU A 32 7.36 -24.74 -12.16
C GLU A 32 8.79 -24.46 -12.64
N ARG A 33 9.37 -25.39 -13.43
CA ARG A 33 10.71 -25.22 -14.01
C ARG A 33 10.80 -24.01 -14.92
N HIS A 34 9.79 -23.78 -15.73
CA HIS A 34 9.73 -22.63 -16.63
C HIS A 34 9.66 -21.31 -15.83
N MET A 35 8.75 -21.23 -14.87
CA MET A 35 8.60 -20.04 -14.03
C MET A 35 9.83 -19.77 -13.15
N ALA A 36 10.44 -20.82 -12.59
CA ALA A 36 11.69 -20.69 -11.84
C ALA A 36 12.84 -20.18 -12.73
N LYS A 37 12.91 -20.60 -13.99
CA LYS A 37 13.89 -20.09 -14.97
C LYS A 37 13.66 -18.60 -15.27
N LEU A 38 12.41 -18.16 -15.37
CA LEU A 38 12.08 -16.75 -15.56
C LEU A 38 12.42 -15.94 -14.30
N ALA A 39 12.04 -16.42 -13.13
CA ALA A 39 12.33 -15.78 -11.85
C ALA A 39 13.84 -15.56 -11.63
N LYS A 40 14.68 -16.53 -11.98
CA LYS A 40 16.15 -16.43 -11.90
C LYS A 40 16.78 -15.35 -12.78
N LYS A 41 16.05 -14.77 -13.70
CA LYS A 41 16.53 -13.60 -14.48
C LYS A 41 16.46 -12.29 -13.70
N ASN A 42 15.67 -12.25 -12.63
CA ASN A 42 15.60 -11.11 -11.74
C ASN A 42 16.71 -11.20 -10.70
N ARG A 43 17.15 -10.03 -10.24
CA ARG A 43 18.08 -9.92 -9.12
C ARG A 43 17.32 -9.41 -7.90
N ALA A 44 17.20 -10.26 -6.88
CA ALA A 44 16.54 -9.90 -5.63
C ALA A 44 17.52 -9.26 -4.63
N ALA A 45 17.00 -8.52 -3.68
CA ALA A 45 17.80 -7.95 -2.59
C ALA A 45 18.53 -9.02 -1.76
N SER A 46 18.05 -10.29 -1.78
CA SER A 46 18.67 -11.43 -1.12
C SER A 46 19.90 -12.01 -1.83
N ASP A 47 20.12 -11.68 -3.11
CA ASP A 47 21.14 -12.32 -3.94
C ASP A 47 22.56 -11.77 -3.72
N GLY A 48 22.70 -10.74 -2.89
CA GLY A 48 23.98 -10.12 -2.57
C GLY A 48 23.85 -8.71 -2.00
N PRO A 49 24.94 -7.93 -2.02
CA PRO A 49 24.88 -6.52 -1.64
C PRO A 49 23.89 -5.76 -2.51
N PHE A 50 22.98 -5.03 -1.87
CA PHE A 50 21.87 -4.37 -2.53
C PHE A 50 21.76 -2.92 -2.05
N PHE A 51 22.06 -1.97 -2.94
CA PHE A 51 22.15 -0.54 -2.66
C PHE A 51 21.24 0.30 -3.57
N VAL A 52 20.16 -0.27 -4.07
CA VAL A 52 19.22 0.45 -4.96
C VAL A 52 18.55 1.61 -4.23
N GLY A 53 18.26 1.46 -2.94
CA GLY A 53 17.48 2.44 -2.18
C GLY A 53 16.02 2.47 -2.63
N CYS A 54 15.41 3.66 -2.59
CA CYS A 54 14.05 3.91 -3.09
C CYS A 54 12.98 2.97 -2.52
N GLY A 55 13.09 2.61 -1.23
CA GLY A 55 12.15 1.71 -0.55
C GLY A 55 12.37 0.21 -0.78
N ALA A 56 13.28 -0.18 -1.67
CA ALA A 56 13.57 -1.58 -1.97
C ALA A 56 14.63 -2.15 -1.02
N TYR A 57 14.29 -2.27 0.26
CA TYR A 57 15.20 -2.75 1.30
C TYR A 57 15.05 -4.23 1.56
N LYS A 58 16.18 -4.87 1.92
CA LYS A 58 16.18 -6.26 2.38
C LYS A 58 15.75 -6.31 3.84
N HIS A 59 14.50 -6.68 4.09
CA HIS A 59 13.98 -6.92 5.43
C HIS A 59 14.22 -8.37 5.86
N HIS A 60 14.53 -8.58 7.15
CA HIS A 60 14.49 -9.90 7.74
C HIS A 60 13.05 -10.27 8.07
N ILE A 61 12.59 -11.41 7.58
CA ILE A 61 11.27 -11.97 7.91
C ILE A 61 11.51 -13.19 8.80
N PRO A 62 11.14 -13.13 10.09
CA PRO A 62 11.26 -14.28 10.99
C PRO A 62 10.42 -15.47 10.52
N ALA A 63 10.91 -16.68 10.73
CA ALA A 63 10.17 -17.90 10.39
C ALA A 63 8.82 -18.02 11.13
N SER A 64 8.68 -17.39 12.30
CA SER A 64 7.41 -17.31 13.03
C SER A 64 6.33 -16.54 12.25
N VAL A 65 6.72 -15.54 11.47
CA VAL A 65 5.76 -14.80 10.60
C VAL A 65 5.23 -15.73 9.52
N ASP A 66 6.12 -16.42 8.82
CA ASP A 66 5.73 -17.37 7.77
C ASP A 66 4.81 -18.47 8.32
N HIS A 67 5.14 -19.03 9.48
CA HIS A 67 4.29 -20.01 10.16
C HIS A 67 2.92 -19.43 10.53
N SER A 68 2.89 -18.21 11.09
CA SER A 68 1.65 -17.61 11.57
C SER A 68 0.68 -17.26 10.45
N ILE A 69 1.16 -16.71 9.33
CA ILE A 69 0.31 -16.32 8.19
C ILE A 69 -0.29 -17.52 7.44
N GLN A 70 0.29 -18.72 7.61
CA GLN A 70 -0.23 -19.95 6.98
C GLN A 70 -1.29 -20.66 7.83
N ARG A 71 -1.60 -20.18 9.02
CA ARG A 71 -2.63 -20.78 9.87
C ARG A 71 -4.01 -20.59 9.26
N ALA A 72 -4.82 -21.65 9.27
CA ALA A 72 -6.16 -21.63 8.68
C ALA A 72 -7.08 -20.56 9.28
N GLU A 73 -6.90 -20.23 10.55
CA GLU A 73 -7.65 -19.19 11.26
C GLU A 73 -7.50 -17.80 10.61
N PHE A 74 -6.35 -17.53 9.96
CA PHE A 74 -6.08 -16.27 9.28
C PHE A 74 -6.29 -16.35 7.77
N LEU A 75 -6.01 -17.50 7.14
CA LEU A 75 -6.12 -17.67 5.68
C LEU A 75 -7.55 -17.57 5.16
N THR A 76 -8.54 -17.91 5.97
CA THR A 76 -9.96 -17.89 5.59
C THR A 76 -10.63 -16.53 5.81
N THR A 77 -9.93 -15.60 6.44
CA THR A 77 -10.46 -14.30 6.79
C THR A 77 -10.17 -13.31 5.68
N TYR A 78 -11.20 -12.96 4.91
CA TYR A 78 -11.12 -11.87 3.94
C TYR A 78 -11.65 -10.57 4.54
N THR A 79 -12.92 -10.58 4.97
CA THR A 79 -13.55 -9.48 5.69
C THR A 79 -14.40 -10.08 6.79
N PRO A 80 -14.30 -9.60 8.03
CA PRO A 80 -15.06 -10.16 9.16
C PRO A 80 -16.50 -9.66 9.15
N TYR A 81 -17.30 -10.08 8.17
CA TYR A 81 -18.72 -9.70 8.04
C TYR A 81 -19.59 -10.17 9.21
N GLN A 82 -19.25 -11.32 9.78
CA GLN A 82 -19.96 -11.89 10.91
C GLN A 82 -19.08 -11.80 12.17
N PRO A 83 -19.27 -10.76 13.00
CA PRO A 83 -18.44 -10.56 14.19
C PRO A 83 -18.48 -11.73 15.16
N GLU A 84 -19.59 -12.46 15.22
CA GLU A 84 -19.77 -13.61 16.10
C GLU A 84 -18.77 -14.75 15.81
N ILE A 85 -18.41 -14.92 14.55
CA ILE A 85 -17.46 -15.95 14.10
C ILE A 85 -16.03 -15.39 14.04
N ALA A 86 -15.88 -14.10 13.81
CA ALA A 86 -14.60 -13.43 13.56
C ALA A 86 -14.02 -12.73 14.80
N GLN A 87 -14.46 -13.08 16.01
CA GLN A 87 -14.04 -12.41 17.25
C GLN A 87 -12.53 -12.39 17.45
N GLY A 88 -11.84 -13.51 17.19
CA GLY A 88 -10.38 -13.58 17.31
C GLY A 88 -9.65 -12.69 16.31
N THR A 89 -10.12 -12.61 15.07
CA THR A 89 -9.58 -11.69 14.05
C THR A 89 -9.78 -10.23 14.43
N LEU A 90 -10.96 -9.88 14.91
CA LEU A 90 -11.27 -8.52 15.38
C LEU A 90 -10.39 -8.15 16.57
N GLN A 91 -10.22 -9.07 17.54
CA GLN A 91 -9.31 -8.84 18.67
C GLN A 91 -7.87 -8.59 18.18
N THR A 92 -7.38 -9.38 17.25
CA THR A 92 -6.04 -9.19 16.66
C THR A 92 -5.88 -7.80 16.03
N MET A 93 -6.90 -7.29 15.35
CA MET A 93 -6.87 -5.92 14.80
C MET A 93 -6.78 -4.86 15.90
N PHE A 94 -7.55 -4.99 16.98
CA PHE A 94 -7.45 -4.08 18.13
C PHE A 94 -6.09 -4.15 18.81
N GLU A 95 -5.55 -5.34 19.00
CA GLU A 95 -4.23 -5.53 19.59
C GLU A 95 -3.13 -4.91 18.71
N PHE A 96 -3.23 -5.06 17.38
CA PHE A 96 -2.33 -4.40 16.44
C PHE A 96 -2.37 -2.87 16.58
N GLN A 97 -3.55 -2.28 16.61
CA GLN A 97 -3.72 -0.84 16.80
C GLN A 97 -3.09 -0.38 18.13
N THR A 98 -3.31 -1.13 19.21
CA THR A 98 -2.71 -0.86 20.52
C THR A 98 -1.18 -0.92 20.48
N GLN A 99 -0.63 -1.94 19.82
CA GLN A 99 0.83 -2.09 19.70
C GLN A 99 1.46 -0.96 18.88
N VAL A 100 0.83 -0.57 17.76
CA VAL A 100 1.32 0.55 16.94
C VAL A 100 1.24 1.86 17.70
N ALA A 101 0.13 2.14 18.40
CA ALA A 101 -0.01 3.33 19.23
C ALA A 101 1.07 3.38 20.32
N ALA A 102 1.31 2.26 21.02
CA ALA A 102 2.34 2.16 22.06
C ALA A 102 3.76 2.34 21.50
N LEU A 103 4.05 1.77 20.32
CA LEU A 103 5.35 1.86 19.68
C LEU A 103 5.66 3.29 19.21
N THR A 104 4.66 4.01 18.70
CA THR A 104 4.81 5.36 18.15
C THR A 104 4.59 6.46 19.18
N GLY A 105 4.05 6.15 20.36
CA GLY A 105 3.66 7.11 21.39
C GLY A 105 2.43 7.93 21.01
N MET A 106 1.63 7.46 20.06
CA MET A 106 0.38 8.10 19.65
C MET A 106 -0.80 7.60 20.49
N ASP A 107 -1.82 8.43 20.63
CA ASP A 107 -3.02 8.07 21.40
C ASP A 107 -3.85 7.00 20.68
N VAL A 108 -3.86 7.03 19.36
CA VAL A 108 -4.66 6.16 18.50
C VAL A 108 -3.88 5.75 17.25
N ALA A 109 -4.10 4.53 16.78
CA ALA A 109 -3.68 4.06 15.47
C ALA A 109 -4.86 3.42 14.73
N ASN A 110 -4.89 3.50 13.40
CA ASN A 110 -5.83 2.71 12.61
C ASN A 110 -5.35 1.26 12.45
N ALA A 111 -6.21 0.37 11.97
CA ALA A 111 -5.86 -1.04 11.78
C ALA A 111 -4.92 -1.24 10.59
N SER A 112 -5.16 -0.56 9.48
CA SER A 112 -4.25 -0.51 8.32
C SER A 112 -4.72 0.51 7.29
N MET A 113 -3.78 0.92 6.43
CA MET A 113 -4.02 1.68 5.20
C MET A 113 -3.44 0.88 4.02
N TYR A 114 -3.81 1.22 2.79
CA TYR A 114 -3.28 0.53 1.60
C TYR A 114 -1.76 0.61 1.51
N ASP A 115 -1.23 1.83 1.69
CA ASP A 115 0.19 2.13 1.72
C ASP A 115 0.44 3.46 2.44
N GLY A 116 1.72 3.83 2.59
CA GLY A 116 2.08 5.08 3.26
C GLY A 116 1.64 6.33 2.50
N ALA A 117 1.60 6.30 1.18
CA ALA A 117 1.17 7.42 0.36
C ALA A 117 -0.33 7.69 0.53
N SER A 118 -1.16 6.64 0.49
CA SER A 118 -2.59 6.74 0.78
C SER A 118 -2.82 7.19 2.23
N GLY A 119 -2.06 6.67 3.18
CA GLY A 119 -2.12 7.09 4.58
C GLY A 119 -1.86 8.58 4.77
N ALA A 120 -0.84 9.12 4.09
CA ALA A 120 -0.52 10.54 4.12
C ALA A 120 -1.65 11.39 3.48
N ALA A 121 -2.21 10.96 2.36
CA ALA A 121 -3.31 11.66 1.70
C ALA A 121 -4.60 11.63 2.53
N GLU A 122 -4.90 10.52 3.20
CA GLU A 122 -6.03 10.43 4.11
C GLU A 122 -5.85 11.29 5.36
N ALA A 123 -4.63 11.40 5.89
CA ALA A 123 -4.32 12.33 6.99
C ALA A 123 -4.59 13.78 6.59
N VAL A 124 -4.21 14.18 5.38
CA VAL A 124 -4.52 15.49 4.81
C VAL A 124 -6.04 15.72 4.73
N THR A 125 -6.76 14.76 4.17
CA THR A 125 -8.22 14.83 4.02
C THR A 125 -8.90 14.94 5.38
N MET A 126 -8.45 14.15 6.35
CA MET A 126 -8.95 14.18 7.71
C MET A 126 -8.69 15.53 8.38
N ALA A 127 -7.47 16.06 8.30
CA ALA A 127 -7.10 17.35 8.90
C ALA A 127 -7.94 18.49 8.32
N ARG A 128 -8.13 18.54 7.01
CA ARG A 128 -8.99 19.54 6.34
C ARG A 128 -10.45 19.44 6.82
N ARG A 129 -10.97 18.22 6.96
CA ARG A 129 -12.35 18.01 7.45
C ARG A 129 -12.52 18.44 8.90
N VAL A 130 -11.56 18.12 9.75
CA VAL A 130 -11.63 18.44 11.18
C VAL A 130 -11.46 19.94 11.43
N THR A 131 -10.54 20.59 10.72
CA THR A 131 -10.23 22.01 10.90
C THR A 131 -11.15 22.95 10.12
N GLY A 132 -11.78 22.47 9.07
CA GLY A 132 -12.53 23.30 8.10
C GLY A 132 -11.63 24.21 7.26
N LYS A 133 -10.32 23.96 7.25
CA LYS A 133 -9.31 24.73 6.52
C LYS A 133 -8.86 23.99 5.27
N SER A 134 -8.28 24.72 4.30
CA SER A 134 -7.95 24.16 2.99
C SER A 134 -6.45 24.04 2.71
N HIS A 135 -5.64 24.93 3.24
CA HIS A 135 -4.22 25.00 2.93
C HIS A 135 -3.41 23.87 3.61
N VAL A 136 -2.53 23.24 2.85
CA VAL A 136 -1.69 22.11 3.29
C VAL A 136 -0.23 22.44 3.01
N VAL A 137 0.63 22.23 3.97
CA VAL A 137 2.08 22.44 3.85
C VAL A 137 2.80 21.11 4.02
N VAL A 138 3.71 20.78 3.14
CA VAL A 138 4.53 19.57 3.24
C VAL A 138 6.00 19.88 3.01
N SER A 139 6.87 19.11 3.63
CA SER A 139 8.31 19.19 3.36
C SER A 139 8.67 18.56 2.02
N ALA A 140 9.62 19.14 1.29
CA ALA A 140 10.24 18.52 0.13
C ALA A 140 11.07 17.26 0.48
N GLY A 141 11.29 16.99 1.77
CA GLY A 141 11.87 15.74 2.26
C GLY A 141 10.90 14.56 2.30
N LEU A 142 9.60 14.82 2.12
CA LEU A 142 8.61 13.76 1.96
C LEU A 142 8.86 13.03 0.64
N HIS A 143 8.63 11.70 0.64
CA HIS A 143 8.82 10.90 -0.57
C HIS A 143 8.02 11.48 -1.74
N PRO A 144 8.61 11.64 -2.94
CA PRO A 144 7.94 12.31 -4.07
C PRO A 144 6.58 11.72 -4.43
N GLU A 145 6.46 10.40 -4.41
CA GLU A 145 5.19 9.73 -4.71
C GLU A 145 4.11 10.02 -3.67
N TYR A 146 4.49 10.26 -2.41
CA TYR A 146 3.54 10.68 -1.36
C TYR A 146 2.99 12.07 -1.66
N VAL A 147 3.87 12.98 -2.07
CA VAL A 147 3.46 14.33 -2.50
C VAL A 147 2.51 14.28 -3.68
N GLU A 148 2.81 13.46 -4.69
CA GLU A 148 1.94 13.32 -5.87
C GLU A 148 0.59 12.66 -5.52
N THR A 149 0.59 11.72 -4.60
CA THR A 149 -0.66 11.10 -4.12
C THR A 149 -1.51 12.13 -3.37
N ILE A 150 -0.92 12.92 -2.46
CA ILE A 150 -1.60 14.02 -1.77
C ILE A 150 -2.18 15.02 -2.80
N ARG A 151 -1.38 15.41 -3.78
CA ARG A 151 -1.81 16.34 -4.85
C ARG A 151 -2.99 15.77 -5.64
N THR A 152 -2.97 14.48 -5.93
CA THR A 152 -4.04 13.79 -6.64
C THR A 152 -5.35 13.81 -5.85
N TYR A 153 -5.29 13.57 -4.56
CA TYR A 153 -6.46 13.67 -3.68
C TYR A 153 -7.00 15.09 -3.63
N LEU A 154 -6.13 16.09 -3.47
CA LEU A 154 -6.54 17.49 -3.35
C LEU A 154 -7.13 18.05 -4.65
N ARG A 155 -6.58 17.68 -5.80
CA ARG A 155 -6.98 18.22 -7.11
C ARG A 155 -8.48 18.07 -7.40
N ASN A 156 -9.11 17.02 -6.87
CA ASN A 156 -10.50 16.69 -7.17
C ASN A 156 -11.47 17.14 -6.06
N ILE A 157 -10.98 17.80 -5.02
CA ILE A 157 -11.82 18.22 -3.89
C ILE A 157 -12.26 19.68 -4.03
N ASP A 158 -11.41 20.58 -4.53
CA ASP A 158 -11.64 22.02 -4.53
C ASP A 158 -11.51 22.64 -5.94
N ASP A 159 -12.30 22.20 -6.90
CA ASP A 159 -12.38 22.78 -8.25
C ASP A 159 -11.02 22.99 -8.95
N GLY A 160 -10.03 22.18 -8.60
CA GLY A 160 -8.69 22.22 -9.20
C GLY A 160 -7.74 23.27 -8.61
N VAL A 161 -8.10 23.90 -7.51
CA VAL A 161 -7.22 24.86 -6.82
C VAL A 161 -6.10 24.07 -6.11
N ASP A 162 -4.85 24.46 -6.35
CA ASP A 162 -3.70 23.86 -5.67
C ASP A 162 -3.52 24.49 -4.28
N HIS A 163 -3.97 23.76 -3.26
CA HIS A 163 -3.83 24.15 -1.86
C HIS A 163 -2.54 23.58 -1.21
N LEU A 164 -1.68 22.93 -1.98
CA LEU A 164 -0.48 22.28 -1.48
C LEU A 164 0.76 23.17 -1.65
N ALA A 165 1.32 23.61 -0.54
CA ALA A 165 2.62 24.27 -0.50
C ALA A 165 3.72 23.26 -0.15
N ILE A 166 4.81 23.28 -0.91
CA ILE A 166 5.98 22.42 -0.68
C ILE A 166 7.13 23.31 -0.17
N VAL A 167 7.59 23.02 1.04
CA VAL A 167 8.72 23.73 1.65
C VAL A 167 10.02 23.04 1.28
N PRO A 168 10.97 23.73 0.64
CA PRO A 168 12.25 23.17 0.23
C PRO A 168 13.11 22.74 1.43
N LEU A 169 14.10 21.90 1.15
CA LEU A 169 15.14 21.54 2.11
C LEU A 169 16.25 22.58 2.11
N GLY A 170 16.82 22.83 3.27
CA GLY A 170 18.06 23.57 3.43
C GLY A 170 19.28 22.79 2.91
N ALA A 171 20.43 23.41 2.89
CA ALA A 171 21.69 22.81 2.48
C ALA A 171 22.11 21.60 3.34
N ASP A 172 21.59 21.50 4.55
CA ASP A 172 21.80 20.38 5.49
C ASP A 172 20.82 19.22 5.27
N GLY A 173 19.95 19.28 4.27
CA GLY A 173 18.94 18.28 3.96
C GLY A 173 17.73 18.26 4.91
N ARG A 174 17.60 19.25 5.78
CA ARG A 174 16.44 19.42 6.67
C ARG A 174 15.44 20.40 6.08
N THR A 175 14.18 20.30 6.51
CA THR A 175 13.17 21.29 6.15
C THR A 175 13.59 22.68 6.63
N ASP A 176 13.57 23.66 5.71
CA ASP A 176 13.89 25.04 6.04
C ASP A 176 12.77 25.65 6.91
N GLN A 177 13.08 25.88 8.18
CA GLN A 177 12.10 26.39 9.15
C GLN A 177 11.63 27.81 8.84
N GLY A 178 12.52 28.67 8.34
CA GLY A 178 12.16 30.03 7.97
C GLY A 178 11.21 30.09 6.77
N LEU A 179 11.35 29.16 5.84
CA LEU A 179 10.42 29.02 4.72
C LEU A 179 9.13 28.30 5.15
N LEU A 180 9.22 27.37 6.08
CA LEU A 180 8.06 26.73 6.68
C LEU A 180 7.15 27.78 7.37
N GLU A 181 7.71 28.62 8.22
CA GLU A 181 6.95 29.69 8.90
C GLU A 181 6.27 30.63 7.90
N LYS A 182 6.95 30.98 6.80
CA LYS A 182 6.38 31.81 5.73
C LYS A 182 5.27 31.11 4.93
N ALA A 183 5.30 29.78 4.86
CA ALA A 183 4.29 29.00 4.17
C ALA A 183 3.00 28.83 4.99
N LEU A 184 3.07 29.06 6.32
CA LEU A 184 1.90 28.98 7.18
C LEU A 184 0.94 30.15 6.92
N ARG A 185 -0.36 29.84 6.93
CA ARG A 185 -1.46 30.79 6.75
C ARG A 185 -2.54 30.52 7.80
N ASP A 186 -3.43 31.46 7.97
CA ASP A 186 -4.56 31.30 8.90
C ASP A 186 -5.47 30.11 8.52
N ASP A 187 -5.52 29.78 7.23
CA ASP A 187 -6.27 28.64 6.68
C ASP A 187 -5.44 27.36 6.57
N THR A 188 -4.26 27.28 7.19
CA THR A 188 -3.45 26.05 7.19
C THR A 188 -4.12 24.98 8.03
N ALA A 189 -4.45 23.84 7.38
CA ALA A 189 -5.09 22.69 7.99
C ALA A 189 -4.08 21.68 8.55
N LEU A 190 -2.92 21.53 7.86
CA LEU A 190 -1.90 20.53 8.16
C LEU A 190 -0.52 21.02 7.75
N VAL A 191 0.46 20.60 8.54
CA VAL A 191 1.89 20.71 8.23
C VAL A 191 2.52 19.35 8.28
#